data_c1767c7b0702e6ef963ffd461b41fc3a
#
_entry.id   c1767c7b0702e6ef963ffd461b41fc3a
#
_cell.length_a   1.000
_cell.length_b   1.000
_cell.length_c   1.000
_cell.angle_alpha   90.00
_cell.angle_beta   90.00
_cell.angle_gamma   90.00
#
_symmetry.space_group_name_H-M   'P 1'
#
loop_
_entity.id
_entity.type
_entity.pdbx_description
1 polymer ?
#
loop_
_entity_poly.entity_id
_entity_poly.type
_entity_poly.pdbx_seq_one_letter_code
_entity_poly.pdbx_strand_id
1 'polypeptide(L)'
;PDGLVTGVQTCALPISAIDGAGVQLVRLVGNNDVKEFDPFLLFDAFDATDPATYLKGFPWHPHRGIETVTYLIKGEIEHGDSLGNVDVIEEGDCQWMTAGSGIIHQEMPRPTDRLLGGQLWINLPAKHKMTEPRYKPIVGKDIPVIEEKNAKIRVLTGEYKSTPGATQGDFVKAT
;
A
#
# COMPACT_ATOMS: atom_id res chain seq x y z
N PRO A 1 -27.70 -37.67 -2.79
CA PRO A 1 -26.32 -37.70 -3.21
C PRO A 1 -25.74 -36.31 -3.03
N ASP A 2 -24.97 -36.21 -1.97
CA ASP A 2 -24.44 -34.95 -1.44
C ASP A 2 -23.23 -34.58 -2.25
N GLY A 3 -23.36 -33.47 -3.02
CA GLY A 3 -22.25 -32.83 -3.67
C GLY A 3 -21.36 -32.13 -2.64
N LEU A 4 -20.27 -32.78 -2.26
CA LEU A 4 -19.18 -32.09 -1.56
C LEU A 4 -18.59 -31.04 -2.50
N VAL A 5 -18.93 -29.78 -2.25
CA VAL A 5 -18.19 -28.65 -2.79
C VAL A 5 -16.91 -28.55 -1.99
N THR A 6 -15.86 -29.21 -2.45
CA THR A 6 -14.51 -28.91 -1.98
C THR A 6 -14.07 -27.58 -2.56
N GLY A 7 -14.52 -26.51 -1.93
CA GLY A 7 -13.93 -25.19 -2.14
C GLY A 7 -12.52 -25.24 -1.59
N VAL A 8 -11.52 -25.42 -2.44
CA VAL A 8 -10.15 -25.10 -2.11
C VAL A 8 -10.11 -23.59 -1.98
N GLN A 9 -10.21 -23.09 -0.75
CA GLN A 9 -9.82 -21.71 -0.46
C GLN A 9 -8.31 -21.68 -0.64
N THR A 10 -7.86 -21.14 -1.75
CA THR A 10 -6.47 -20.70 -1.92
C THR A 10 -6.31 -19.45 -1.06
N CYS A 11 -6.05 -19.65 0.23
CA CYS A 11 -5.57 -18.58 1.07
C CYS A 11 -4.13 -18.28 0.64
N ALA A 12 -3.85 -17.08 0.16
CA ALA A 12 -2.48 -16.60 0.06
C ALA A 12 -1.87 -16.70 1.46
N LEU A 13 -0.82 -17.51 1.60
CA LEU A 13 -0.15 -17.68 2.88
C LEU A 13 0.83 -16.51 3.07
N PRO A 14 0.79 -15.81 4.21
CA PRO A 14 1.75 -14.77 4.51
C PRO A 14 3.18 -15.33 4.44
N ILE A 15 4.06 -14.67 3.70
CA ILE A 15 5.46 -15.07 3.54
C ILE A 15 6.34 -14.01 4.19
N SER A 16 7.18 -14.41 5.15
CA SER A 16 8.23 -13.55 5.64
C SER A 16 9.18 -13.18 4.51
N ALA A 17 9.42 -11.91 4.30
CA ALA A 17 10.27 -11.40 3.25
C ALA A 17 11.21 -10.31 3.78
N ILE A 18 12.29 -10.09 3.04
CA ILE A 18 13.21 -8.98 3.24
C ILE A 18 13.25 -8.22 1.91
N ASP A 19 12.97 -6.93 1.95
CA ASP A 19 12.95 -6.08 0.75
C ASP A 19 13.67 -4.74 1.01
N GLY A 20 13.78 -3.89 -0.02
CA GLY A 20 14.54 -2.66 0.09
C GLY A 20 16.00 -2.91 0.46
N ALA A 21 16.54 -2.11 1.38
CA ALA A 21 17.91 -2.27 1.88
C ALA A 21 18.00 -3.23 3.11
N GLY A 22 16.98 -4.06 3.33
CA GLY A 22 16.93 -5.03 4.41
C GLY A 22 15.77 -4.82 5.38
N VAL A 23 14.65 -4.28 4.89
CA VAL A 23 13.42 -4.14 5.67
C VAL A 23 12.74 -5.50 5.80
N GLN A 24 12.47 -5.91 7.03
CA GLN A 24 11.71 -7.13 7.31
C GLN A 24 10.20 -6.83 7.20
N LEU A 25 9.51 -7.65 6.45
CA LEU A 25 8.08 -7.49 6.20
C LEU A 25 7.39 -8.85 6.00
N VAL A 26 6.07 -8.83 5.91
CA VAL A 26 5.25 -9.99 5.58
C VAL A 26 4.53 -9.72 4.26
N ARG A 27 4.85 -10.49 3.23
CA ARG A 27 4.19 -10.43 1.93
C ARG A 27 2.89 -11.23 1.96
N LEU A 28 1.76 -10.55 1.82
CA LEU A 28 0.42 -11.13 1.85
C LEU A 28 -0.09 -11.45 0.44
N VAL A 29 0.27 -10.66 -0.54
CA VAL A 29 0.02 -10.88 -1.96
C VAL A 29 1.33 -10.70 -2.70
N GLY A 30 1.67 -11.58 -3.62
CA GLY A 30 2.92 -11.56 -4.38
C GLY A 30 2.77 -12.13 -5.78
N ASN A 31 3.90 -12.29 -6.46
CA ASN A 31 3.94 -12.68 -7.88
C ASN A 31 3.16 -13.95 -8.24
N ASN A 32 3.03 -14.89 -7.31
CA ASN A 32 2.31 -16.14 -7.54
C ASN A 32 0.79 -15.97 -7.49
N ASP A 33 0.32 -14.88 -6.88
CA ASP A 33 -1.09 -14.64 -6.57
C ASP A 33 -1.74 -13.65 -7.56
N VAL A 34 -0.95 -13.01 -8.43
CA VAL A 34 -1.38 -11.92 -9.32
C VAL A 34 -2.60 -12.27 -10.18
N LYS A 35 -2.72 -13.53 -10.64
CA LYS A 35 -3.84 -13.96 -11.47
C LYS A 35 -5.18 -13.94 -10.73
N GLU A 36 -5.13 -14.12 -9.42
CA GLU A 36 -6.32 -14.22 -8.56
C GLU A 36 -6.70 -12.88 -7.95
N PHE A 37 -5.71 -11.98 -7.81
CA PHE A 37 -5.87 -10.68 -7.16
C PHE A 37 -5.74 -9.49 -8.11
N ASP A 38 -5.70 -9.68 -9.44
CA ASP A 38 -5.69 -8.53 -10.38
C ASP A 38 -6.84 -7.56 -10.05
N PRO A 39 -6.59 -6.26 -9.92
CA PRO A 39 -5.39 -5.53 -10.31
C PRO A 39 -4.30 -5.42 -9.22
N PHE A 40 -4.38 -6.14 -8.11
CA PHE A 40 -3.40 -6.07 -7.04
C PHE A 40 -2.20 -6.97 -7.35
N LEU A 41 -1.01 -6.37 -7.40
CA LEU A 41 0.24 -7.06 -7.74
C LEU A 41 1.03 -7.51 -6.52
N LEU A 42 0.92 -6.76 -5.44
CA LEU A 42 1.67 -6.98 -4.23
C LEU A 42 0.95 -6.32 -3.05
N PHE A 43 0.94 -6.99 -1.91
CA PHE A 43 0.60 -6.38 -0.64
C PHE A 43 1.59 -6.83 0.42
N ASP A 44 2.38 -5.87 0.89
CA ASP A 44 3.34 -6.03 1.98
C ASP A 44 2.83 -5.36 3.24
N ALA A 45 2.85 -6.11 4.34
CA ALA A 45 2.58 -5.61 5.67
C ALA A 45 3.88 -5.57 6.47
N PHE A 46 4.07 -4.52 7.24
CA PHE A 46 5.19 -4.38 8.16
C PHE A 46 4.67 -4.09 9.58
N ASP A 47 5.28 -4.75 10.54
CA ASP A 47 5.02 -4.59 11.97
C ASP A 47 6.34 -4.84 12.72
N ALA A 48 7.03 -3.77 13.05
CA ALA A 48 8.37 -3.84 13.62
C ALA A 48 8.55 -2.85 14.78
N THR A 49 9.13 -3.33 15.86
CA THR A 49 9.49 -2.52 17.03
C THR A 49 11.00 -2.35 17.17
N ASP A 50 11.80 -3.15 16.44
CA ASP A 50 13.25 -3.02 16.40
C ASP A 50 13.68 -2.19 15.19
N PRO A 51 14.21 -0.97 15.40
CA PRO A 51 14.67 -0.10 14.32
C PRO A 51 15.71 -0.76 13.40
N ALA A 52 16.50 -1.69 13.87
CA ALA A 52 17.50 -2.37 13.06
C ALA A 52 16.88 -3.18 11.90
N THR A 53 15.60 -3.54 12.02
CA THR A 53 14.87 -4.35 11.03
C THR A 53 14.20 -3.52 9.93
N TYR A 54 14.13 -2.18 10.05
CA TYR A 54 13.43 -1.34 9.07
C TYR A 54 14.12 -0.02 8.70
N LEU A 55 15.02 0.53 9.53
CA LEU A 55 15.60 1.87 9.30
C LEU A 55 16.40 2.02 8.00
N LYS A 56 16.87 0.91 7.42
CA LYS A 56 17.56 0.96 6.13
C LYS A 56 16.62 1.36 4.98
N GLY A 57 15.32 1.20 5.16
CA GLY A 57 14.28 1.66 4.27
C GLY A 57 14.37 1.14 2.85
N PHE A 58 13.78 1.92 1.96
CA PHE A 58 13.78 1.69 0.53
C PHE A 58 14.48 2.88 -0.15
N PRO A 59 15.82 2.83 -0.30
CA PRO A 59 16.59 3.86 -0.99
C PRO A 59 16.11 4.07 -2.42
N TRP A 60 16.56 5.12 -3.10
CA TRP A 60 16.17 5.50 -4.44
C TRP A 60 16.02 4.32 -5.39
N HIS A 61 14.80 4.07 -5.85
CA HIS A 61 14.46 2.99 -6.76
C HIS A 61 13.33 3.41 -7.72
N PRO A 62 13.24 2.80 -8.93
CA PRO A 62 12.25 3.18 -9.93
C PRO A 62 10.99 2.33 -9.87
N HIS A 63 9.85 2.94 -10.25
CA HIS A 63 8.61 2.25 -10.60
C HIS A 63 8.09 2.70 -11.95
N ARG A 64 7.34 1.84 -12.64
CA ARG A 64 6.66 2.12 -13.89
C ARG A 64 5.41 1.28 -14.06
N GLY A 65 4.33 1.88 -14.61
CA GLY A 65 3.12 1.18 -15.01
C GLY A 65 2.25 0.65 -13.87
N ILE A 66 2.50 1.12 -12.67
CA ILE A 66 1.76 0.74 -11.45
C ILE A 66 1.42 1.98 -10.63
N GLU A 67 0.59 1.78 -9.61
CA GLU A 67 0.43 2.69 -8.49
C GLU A 67 0.90 1.98 -7.22
N THR A 68 1.44 2.75 -6.26
CA THR A 68 1.75 2.29 -4.92
C THR A 68 0.93 3.06 -3.90
N VAL A 69 0.37 2.36 -2.92
CA VAL A 69 -0.43 2.94 -1.85
C VAL A 69 0.16 2.50 -0.53
N THR A 70 0.71 3.44 0.23
CA THR A 70 1.28 3.17 1.56
C THR A 70 0.36 3.77 2.61
N TYR A 71 -0.08 2.97 3.58
CA TYR A 71 -0.87 3.41 4.72
C TYR A 71 -0.14 3.10 6.02
N LEU A 72 0.03 4.12 6.88
CA LEU A 72 0.63 3.95 8.19
C LEU A 72 -0.42 3.93 9.30
N ILE A 73 -0.36 2.88 10.12
CA ILE A 73 -1.14 2.78 11.36
C ILE A 73 -0.32 3.36 12.52
N LYS A 74 1.01 3.18 12.47
CA LYS A 74 1.99 3.68 13.44
C LYS A 74 3.31 3.96 12.77
N GLY A 75 4.02 4.97 13.27
CA GLY A 75 5.35 5.34 12.80
C GLY A 75 5.35 6.46 11.78
N GLU A 76 6.50 6.69 11.18
CA GLU A 76 6.74 7.75 10.21
C GLU A 76 7.64 7.24 9.08
N ILE A 77 7.33 7.64 7.84
CA ILE A 77 8.17 7.37 6.66
C ILE A 77 8.38 8.66 5.88
N GLU A 78 9.64 9.02 5.62
CA GLU A 78 9.98 10.09 4.70
C GLU A 78 9.89 9.59 3.26
N HIS A 79 9.17 10.32 2.42
CA HIS A 79 9.13 10.13 0.97
C HIS A 79 9.93 11.22 0.28
N GLY A 80 10.64 10.83 -0.79
CA GLY A 80 11.22 11.76 -1.75
C GLY A 80 11.13 11.18 -3.14
N ASP A 81 10.85 12.02 -4.17
CA ASP A 81 10.75 11.53 -5.54
C ASP A 81 11.38 12.43 -6.60
N SER A 82 11.49 11.88 -7.81
CA SER A 82 12.09 12.57 -8.96
C SER A 82 11.24 13.72 -9.54
N LEU A 83 10.03 13.93 -9.04
CA LEU A 83 9.21 15.10 -9.35
C LEU A 83 9.51 16.27 -8.44
N GLY A 84 10.33 16.04 -7.40
CA GLY A 84 10.70 17.05 -6.40
C GLY A 84 9.75 17.06 -5.18
N ASN A 85 8.85 16.08 -5.05
CA ASN A 85 8.08 15.96 -3.83
C ASN A 85 8.97 15.47 -2.69
N VAL A 86 8.81 16.08 -1.53
CA VAL A 86 9.39 15.65 -0.25
C VAL A 86 8.27 15.75 0.78
N ASP A 87 7.97 14.65 1.43
CA ASP A 87 6.85 14.55 2.38
C ASP A 87 7.18 13.59 3.52
N VAL A 88 6.39 13.65 4.59
CA VAL A 88 6.44 12.70 5.70
C VAL A 88 5.06 12.10 5.88
N ILE A 89 4.97 10.79 5.73
CA ILE A 89 3.76 10.04 6.02
C ILE A 89 3.78 9.75 7.53
N GLU A 90 2.81 10.27 8.25
CA GLU A 90 2.67 10.12 9.69
C GLU A 90 1.63 9.05 10.05
N GLU A 91 1.47 8.81 11.35
CA GLU A 91 0.46 7.88 11.87
C GLU A 91 -0.95 8.25 11.38
N GLY A 92 -1.60 7.32 10.72
CA GLY A 92 -2.95 7.46 10.17
C GLY A 92 -2.99 8.03 8.75
N ASP A 93 -1.86 8.48 8.21
CA ASP A 93 -1.76 9.01 6.85
C ASP A 93 -1.63 7.90 5.81
N CYS A 94 -1.94 8.26 4.58
CA CYS A 94 -1.74 7.43 3.41
C CYS A 94 -1.06 8.25 2.30
N GLN A 95 -0.16 7.64 1.55
CA GLN A 95 0.31 8.18 0.28
C GLN A 95 -0.20 7.33 -0.87
N TRP A 96 -0.55 7.99 -1.96
CA TRP A 96 -0.89 7.35 -3.23
C TRP A 96 0.03 7.89 -4.32
N MET A 97 0.90 7.05 -4.85
CA MET A 97 1.82 7.41 -5.91
C MET A 97 1.45 6.68 -7.20
N THR A 98 1.10 7.41 -8.25
CA THR A 98 0.97 6.88 -9.60
C THR A 98 2.33 6.93 -10.27
N ALA A 99 2.95 5.77 -10.49
CA ALA A 99 4.25 5.71 -11.16
C ALA A 99 4.15 5.98 -12.67
N GLY A 100 3.07 5.53 -13.30
CA GLY A 100 2.80 5.82 -14.71
C GLY A 100 3.96 5.53 -15.65
N SER A 101 4.41 6.52 -16.42
CA SER A 101 5.52 6.42 -17.36
C SER A 101 6.88 6.21 -16.70
N GLY A 102 6.99 6.49 -15.42
CA GLY A 102 8.18 6.24 -14.59
C GLY A 102 8.39 7.30 -13.54
N ILE A 103 8.72 6.87 -12.34
CA ILE A 103 9.14 7.70 -11.21
C ILE A 103 10.28 6.99 -10.48
N ILE A 104 11.21 7.77 -9.96
CA ILE A 104 12.24 7.28 -9.03
C ILE A 104 11.91 7.87 -7.69
N HIS A 105 11.85 7.05 -6.64
CA HIS A 105 11.56 7.53 -5.30
C HIS A 105 12.34 6.76 -4.22
N GLN A 106 12.26 7.27 -3.01
CA GLN A 106 12.72 6.60 -1.81
C GLN A 106 11.67 6.69 -0.72
N GLU A 107 11.66 5.71 0.17
CA GLU A 107 10.84 5.67 1.38
C GLU A 107 11.74 5.30 2.57
N MET A 108 11.99 6.27 3.44
CA MET A 108 12.94 6.14 4.54
C MET A 108 12.22 6.23 5.89
N PRO A 109 11.96 5.09 6.56
CA PRO A 109 11.35 5.09 7.88
C PRO A 109 12.20 5.84 8.90
N ARG A 110 11.54 6.60 9.77
CA ARG A 110 12.16 7.23 10.93
C ARG A 110 12.16 6.32 12.15
N PRO A 111 13.09 6.50 13.11
CA PRO A 111 13.06 5.75 14.36
C PRO A 111 11.78 6.08 15.15
N THR A 112 10.98 5.06 15.42
CA THR A 112 9.74 5.15 16.20
C THR A 112 9.58 3.90 17.07
N ASP A 113 8.71 3.96 18.07
CA ASP A 113 8.44 2.80 18.94
C ASP A 113 7.89 1.59 18.17
N ARG A 114 7.21 1.84 17.07
CA ARG A 114 6.66 0.80 16.20
C ARG A 114 6.43 1.34 14.79
N LEU A 115 6.91 0.64 13.79
CA LEU A 115 6.53 0.85 12.41
C LEU A 115 5.46 -0.18 12.05
N LEU A 116 4.22 0.26 11.86
CA LEU A 116 3.07 -0.62 11.53
C LEU A 116 2.29 -0.03 10.37
N GLY A 117 2.12 -0.82 9.33
CA GLY A 117 1.37 -0.39 8.14
C GLY A 117 1.45 -1.40 7.02
N GLY A 118 1.18 -0.95 5.81
CA GLY A 118 1.30 -1.77 4.63
C GLY A 118 1.39 -0.96 3.35
N GLN A 119 1.94 -1.60 2.33
CA GLN A 119 2.04 -1.06 0.98
C GLN A 119 1.36 -1.99 -0.01
N LEU A 120 0.46 -1.43 -0.80
CA LEU A 120 -0.26 -2.11 -1.86
C LEU A 120 0.24 -1.62 -3.22
N TRP A 121 0.53 -2.54 -4.14
CA TRP A 121 0.79 -2.21 -5.55
C TRP A 121 -0.42 -2.53 -6.39
N ILE A 122 -0.83 -1.56 -7.21
CA ILE A 122 -1.99 -1.65 -8.09
C ILE A 122 -1.52 -1.56 -9.54
N ASN A 123 -1.91 -2.55 -10.34
CA ASN A 123 -1.59 -2.60 -11.75
C ASN A 123 -2.40 -1.57 -12.53
N LEU A 124 -1.74 -0.67 -13.25
CA LEU A 124 -2.45 0.23 -14.14
C LEU A 124 -2.95 -0.51 -15.40
N PRO A 125 -4.17 -0.24 -15.87
CA PRO A 125 -4.65 -0.74 -17.15
C PRO A 125 -3.67 -0.38 -18.28
N ALA A 126 -3.54 -1.24 -19.28
CA ALA A 126 -2.55 -1.10 -20.36
C ALA A 126 -2.56 0.30 -20.99
N LYS A 127 -3.75 0.88 -21.24
CA LYS A 127 -3.91 2.22 -21.80
C LYS A 127 -3.43 3.36 -20.92
N HIS A 128 -3.23 3.10 -19.61
CA HIS A 128 -2.81 4.09 -18.62
C HIS A 128 -1.41 3.84 -18.06
N LYS A 129 -0.72 2.76 -18.47
CA LYS A 129 0.62 2.44 -17.96
C LYS A 129 1.65 3.55 -18.20
N MET A 130 1.45 4.37 -19.21
CA MET A 130 2.35 5.46 -19.56
C MET A 130 1.78 6.85 -19.24
N THR A 131 0.82 6.95 -18.33
CA THR A 131 0.31 8.23 -17.83
C THR A 131 1.41 9.00 -17.09
N GLU A 132 1.23 10.30 -16.90
CA GLU A 132 2.17 11.11 -16.12
C GLU A 132 2.21 10.66 -14.67
N PRO A 133 3.41 10.55 -14.07
CA PRO A 133 3.56 10.19 -12.67
C PRO A 133 3.00 11.29 -11.76
N ARG A 134 2.46 10.89 -10.60
CA ARG A 134 1.85 11.79 -9.61
C ARG A 134 2.09 11.28 -8.19
N TYR A 135 2.18 12.20 -7.26
CA TYR A 135 2.19 11.94 -5.83
C TYR A 135 0.98 12.61 -5.18
N LYS A 136 0.28 11.90 -4.30
CA LYS A 136 -0.93 12.36 -3.62
C LYS A 136 -0.87 12.00 -2.14
N PRO A 137 -0.59 12.96 -1.26
CA PRO A 137 -0.73 12.73 0.18
C PRO A 137 -2.21 12.70 0.56
N ILE A 138 -2.55 11.82 1.48
CA ILE A 138 -3.88 11.69 2.07
C ILE A 138 -3.73 11.73 3.57
N VAL A 139 -4.01 12.89 4.15
CA VAL A 139 -3.80 13.15 5.58
C VAL A 139 -4.85 12.42 6.41
N GLY A 140 -4.44 11.76 7.48
CA GLY A 140 -5.28 10.89 8.30
C GLY A 140 -6.56 11.54 8.84
N LYS A 141 -6.53 12.85 9.11
CA LYS A 141 -7.72 13.62 9.54
C LYS A 141 -8.80 13.72 8.47
N ASP A 142 -8.42 13.61 7.19
CA ASP A 142 -9.33 13.74 6.05
C ASP A 142 -9.89 12.37 5.63
N ILE A 143 -9.41 11.28 6.24
CA ILE A 143 -9.88 9.91 5.98
C ILE A 143 -11.15 9.65 6.80
N PRO A 144 -12.31 9.41 6.14
CA PRO A 144 -13.54 9.08 6.83
C PRO A 144 -13.40 7.83 7.71
N VAL A 145 -13.95 7.92 8.92
CA VAL A 145 -13.90 6.86 9.93
C VAL A 145 -15.31 6.44 10.30
N ILE A 146 -15.58 5.15 10.24
CA ILE A 146 -16.84 4.54 10.65
C ILE A 146 -16.55 3.64 11.85
N GLU A 147 -17.24 3.94 12.96
CA GLU A 147 -17.17 3.12 14.16
C GLU A 147 -18.26 2.04 14.10
N GLU A 148 -17.85 0.81 14.24
CA GLU A 148 -18.74 -0.35 14.37
C GLU A 148 -18.56 -1.02 15.73
N LYS A 149 -19.45 -1.94 16.10
CA LYS A 149 -19.44 -2.58 17.41
C LYS A 149 -18.07 -3.16 17.81
N ASN A 150 -17.34 -3.72 16.85
CA ASN A 150 -16.07 -4.40 17.11
C ASN A 150 -14.96 -3.96 16.14
N ALA A 151 -15.17 -2.88 15.38
CA ALA A 151 -14.21 -2.44 14.36
C ALA A 151 -14.26 -0.93 14.16
N LYS A 152 -13.11 -0.38 13.82
CA LYS A 152 -12.95 0.98 13.33
C LYS A 152 -12.50 0.89 11.87
N ILE A 153 -13.30 1.42 10.96
CA ILE A 153 -13.09 1.33 9.54
C ILE A 153 -12.67 2.70 9.01
N ARG A 154 -11.50 2.76 8.39
CA ARG A 154 -11.02 3.95 7.68
C ARG A 154 -11.21 3.75 6.19
N VAL A 155 -11.97 4.62 5.54
CA VAL A 155 -12.28 4.50 4.11
C VAL A 155 -11.30 5.35 3.33
N LEU A 156 -10.22 4.72 2.84
CA LEU A 156 -9.19 5.40 2.06
C LEU A 156 -9.70 5.73 0.65
N THR A 157 -10.32 4.76 -0.01
CA THR A 157 -10.87 4.87 -1.37
C THR A 157 -12.13 4.01 -1.51
N GLY A 158 -12.87 4.20 -2.60
CA GLY A 158 -14.14 3.50 -2.81
C GLY A 158 -15.24 4.01 -1.92
N GLU A 159 -16.11 3.11 -1.47
CA GLU A 159 -17.26 3.44 -0.63
C GLU A 159 -17.53 2.32 0.38
N TYR A 160 -17.86 2.66 1.61
CA TYR A 160 -18.32 1.73 2.62
C TYR A 160 -19.59 2.27 3.30
N LYS A 161 -20.70 1.52 3.24
CA LYS A 161 -22.01 1.92 3.81
C LYS A 161 -22.39 3.37 3.43
N SER A 162 -22.30 3.69 2.14
CA SER A 162 -22.59 5.03 1.59
C SER A 162 -21.65 6.15 2.08
N THR A 163 -20.53 5.81 2.72
CA THR A 163 -19.48 6.76 3.08
C THR A 163 -18.38 6.67 2.02
N PRO A 164 -18.16 7.72 1.22
CA PRO A 164 -17.08 7.73 0.24
C PRO A 164 -15.73 7.81 0.94
N GLY A 165 -14.71 7.22 0.33
CA GLY A 165 -13.34 7.32 0.77
C GLY A 165 -12.74 8.72 0.58
N ALA A 166 -11.65 8.98 1.27
CA ALA A 166 -10.90 10.24 1.21
C ALA A 166 -10.43 10.59 -0.21
N THR A 167 -10.23 9.58 -1.04
CA THR A 167 -9.85 9.75 -2.45
C THR A 167 -10.56 8.75 -3.34
N GLN A 168 -10.54 9.02 -4.63
CA GLN A 168 -10.94 8.06 -5.66
C GLN A 168 -9.72 7.68 -6.49
N GLY A 169 -9.61 6.41 -6.86
CA GLY A 169 -8.60 5.96 -7.81
C GLY A 169 -8.89 6.55 -9.20
N ASP A 170 -7.88 7.13 -9.83
CA ASP A 170 -8.06 7.78 -11.14
C ASP A 170 -8.21 6.75 -12.27
N PHE A 171 -7.59 5.58 -12.12
CA PHE A 171 -7.48 4.58 -13.19
C PHE A 171 -8.06 3.22 -12.82
N VAL A 172 -8.03 2.86 -11.56
CA VAL A 172 -8.56 1.61 -11.03
C VAL A 172 -9.63 1.93 -9.99
N LYS A 173 -10.84 1.45 -10.24
CA LYS A 173 -11.92 1.53 -9.24
C LYS A 173 -11.84 0.26 -8.41
N ALA A 174 -11.32 0.35 -7.20
CA ALA A 174 -11.51 -0.66 -6.19
C ALA A 174 -12.92 -0.47 -5.60
N THR A 175 -13.80 -1.44 -5.85
CA THR A 175 -15.15 -1.49 -5.27
C THR A 175 -15.20 -2.57 -4.20
#